data_35affe6503dbf0f84dcc57e610f8ab04
#
_entry.id   35affe6503dbf0f84dcc57e610f8ab04
#
_cell.length_a   1.000
_cell.length_b   1.000
_cell.length_c   1.000
_cell.angle_alpha   90.00
_cell.angle_beta   90.00
_cell.angle_gamma   90.00
#
_symmetry.space_group_name_H-M   'P 1'
#
loop_
_entity.id
_entity.type
_entity.pdbx_description
1 polymer ?
#
loop_
_entity_poly.entity_id
_entity_poly.type
_entity_poly.pdbx_seq_one_letter_code
_entity_poly.pdbx_strand_id
1 'polypeptide(L)'
;MTAAKRSRLRFSDVLPLGAIGLRTRRARAALSVLGIAIGIASMVGVLGITASSQADLVARIDQLGTNLLTVVDGRSLSGDEVPLPMPAAPMIARADGVLAVTPTAELTTVHAYRTNLIPAPQTGSVTVRAANGSLLSTLGGRLDRGAFLQPANDRDPVAVLGADAARHLGAGTDGVPARIWLTGHWFTVIGVLQPVQLAPEIDWSVLIGFPAAARMFNHDGHPTRIYVRADTDRVAAVAGELALAANPADPQAVLTSRPSDALTARLAVASAETGLFLGLGAVALLVGGIGIANILVIGVLERRTEIGLRRAIGARRIHVAVQFLTEAVLLGAIGGIAGIGLGAAATAAVVVQRGWAVAVPVYALWGGLAAAVGIGLAAGGYPALRAARLAPTDALRTT
;
A
#
# COMPACT_ATOMS: atom_id res chain seq x y z
N MET A 1 -8.08 -51.76 -52.95
CA MET A 1 -8.62 -50.97 -51.81
C MET A 1 -7.48 -50.17 -51.22
N THR A 2 -7.36 -48.92 -51.62
CA THR A 2 -6.35 -48.00 -51.08
C THR A 2 -6.72 -47.60 -49.65
N ALA A 3 -5.88 -47.95 -48.69
CA ALA A 3 -6.05 -47.56 -47.31
C ALA A 3 -6.15 -46.05 -47.21
N ALA A 4 -7.30 -45.52 -46.81
CA ALA A 4 -7.52 -44.09 -46.60
C ALA A 4 -6.51 -43.59 -45.60
N LYS A 5 -5.63 -42.65 -46.05
CA LYS A 5 -4.63 -41.96 -45.19
C LYS A 5 -5.36 -41.35 -43.99
N ARG A 6 -4.96 -41.77 -42.79
CA ARG A 6 -5.54 -41.26 -41.53
C ARG A 6 -5.38 -39.72 -41.50
N SER A 7 -6.49 -38.99 -41.43
CA SER A 7 -6.54 -37.55 -41.27
C SER A 7 -5.69 -37.11 -40.05
N ARG A 8 -4.69 -36.28 -40.25
CA ARG A 8 -3.86 -35.66 -39.21
C ARG A 8 -4.11 -34.15 -39.19
N LEU A 9 -4.56 -33.64 -38.06
CA LEU A 9 -4.59 -32.18 -37.84
C LEU A 9 -3.14 -31.67 -37.82
N ARG A 10 -2.83 -30.66 -38.60
CA ARG A 10 -1.59 -29.87 -38.51
C ARG A 10 -1.82 -28.78 -37.46
N PHE A 11 -0.79 -28.45 -36.70
CA PHE A 11 -0.86 -27.35 -35.70
C PHE A 11 -1.26 -26.01 -36.37
N SER A 12 -0.87 -25.77 -37.61
CA SER A 12 -1.24 -24.59 -38.41
C SER A 12 -2.75 -24.44 -38.64
N ASP A 13 -3.51 -25.54 -38.61
CA ASP A 13 -4.94 -25.53 -38.92
C ASP A 13 -5.82 -25.29 -37.70
N VAL A 14 -5.25 -25.42 -36.51
CA VAL A 14 -5.99 -25.35 -35.23
C VAL A 14 -6.48 -23.93 -34.94
N LEU A 15 -5.61 -22.92 -35.13
CA LEU A 15 -5.94 -21.52 -34.90
C LEU A 15 -7.00 -20.95 -35.88
N PRO A 16 -6.92 -21.17 -37.21
CA PRO A 16 -7.97 -20.74 -38.14
C PRO A 16 -9.32 -21.40 -37.86
N LEU A 17 -9.33 -22.69 -37.49
CA LEU A 17 -10.55 -23.42 -37.16
C LEU A 17 -11.25 -22.89 -35.91
N GLY A 18 -10.49 -22.50 -34.87
CA GLY A 18 -11.02 -21.86 -33.67
C GLY A 18 -11.55 -20.44 -33.92
N ALA A 19 -10.92 -19.69 -34.85
CA ALA A 19 -11.31 -18.30 -35.15
C ALA A 19 -12.65 -18.20 -35.93
N ILE A 20 -13.05 -19.22 -36.67
CA ILE A 20 -14.31 -19.23 -37.42
C ILE A 20 -15.52 -19.14 -36.46
N GLY A 21 -15.48 -19.81 -35.31
CA GLY A 21 -16.53 -19.76 -34.30
C GLY A 21 -16.77 -18.38 -33.69
N LEU A 22 -15.69 -17.63 -33.50
CA LEU A 22 -15.73 -16.27 -32.95
C LEU A 22 -16.44 -15.26 -33.86
N ARG A 23 -16.33 -15.43 -35.18
CA ARG A 23 -16.90 -14.49 -36.16
C ARG A 23 -18.42 -14.60 -36.33
N THR A 24 -19.01 -15.76 -36.03
CA THR A 24 -20.44 -16.04 -36.27
C THR A 24 -21.35 -15.48 -35.17
N ARG A 25 -20.81 -15.19 -33.95
CA ARG A 25 -21.62 -14.73 -32.79
C ARG A 25 -20.90 -13.69 -31.95
N ARG A 26 -20.56 -12.56 -32.58
CA ARG A 26 -19.75 -11.49 -32.02
C ARG A 26 -20.26 -10.95 -30.68
N ALA A 27 -21.58 -10.74 -30.51
CA ALA A 27 -22.13 -10.16 -29.29
C ALA A 27 -21.95 -11.08 -28.06
N ARG A 28 -22.25 -12.37 -28.19
CA ARG A 28 -22.10 -13.33 -27.07
C ARG A 28 -20.64 -13.58 -26.72
N ALA A 29 -19.78 -13.71 -27.75
CA ALA A 29 -18.33 -13.83 -27.54
C ALA A 29 -17.78 -12.59 -26.82
N ALA A 30 -18.21 -11.39 -27.21
CA ALA A 30 -17.80 -10.15 -26.56
C ALA A 30 -18.19 -10.09 -25.08
N LEU A 31 -19.41 -10.53 -24.72
CA LEU A 31 -19.87 -10.56 -23.32
C LEU A 31 -19.02 -11.52 -22.46
N SER A 32 -18.66 -12.70 -22.97
CA SER A 32 -17.80 -13.62 -22.23
C SER A 32 -16.37 -13.13 -22.11
N VAL A 33 -15.83 -12.57 -23.20
CA VAL A 33 -14.51 -11.91 -23.20
C VAL A 33 -14.50 -10.77 -22.21
N LEU A 34 -15.56 -9.96 -22.16
CA LEU A 34 -15.71 -8.84 -21.21
C LEU A 34 -15.70 -9.33 -19.74
N GLY A 35 -16.42 -10.41 -19.42
CA GLY A 35 -16.41 -10.99 -18.08
C GLY A 35 -15.01 -11.42 -17.61
N ILE A 36 -14.26 -12.10 -18.49
CA ILE A 36 -12.86 -12.47 -18.20
C ILE A 36 -11.98 -11.23 -18.13
N ALA A 37 -12.15 -10.28 -19.05
CA ALA A 37 -11.37 -9.06 -19.06
C ALA A 37 -11.54 -8.24 -17.78
N ILE A 38 -12.77 -8.12 -17.27
CA ILE A 38 -13.05 -7.43 -16.00
C ILE A 38 -12.38 -8.17 -14.83
N GLY A 39 -12.50 -9.51 -14.77
CA GLY A 39 -11.88 -10.31 -13.71
C GLY A 39 -10.35 -10.18 -13.69
N ILE A 40 -9.71 -10.29 -14.85
CA ILE A 40 -8.25 -10.11 -14.96
C ILE A 40 -7.83 -8.65 -14.74
N ALA A 41 -8.61 -7.67 -15.23
CA ALA A 41 -8.34 -6.26 -14.99
C ALA A 41 -8.38 -5.90 -13.50
N SER A 42 -9.37 -6.42 -12.77
CA SER A 42 -9.45 -6.26 -11.32
C SER A 42 -8.25 -6.86 -10.62
N MET A 43 -7.85 -8.08 -10.99
CA MET A 43 -6.70 -8.77 -10.39
C MET A 43 -5.38 -8.02 -10.67
N VAL A 44 -5.11 -7.67 -11.92
CA VAL A 44 -3.90 -6.96 -12.31
C VAL A 44 -3.87 -5.55 -11.75
N GLY A 45 -5.02 -4.85 -11.76
CA GLY A 45 -5.17 -3.50 -11.21
C GLY A 45 -4.86 -3.45 -9.72
N VAL A 46 -5.48 -4.36 -8.94
CA VAL A 46 -5.24 -4.42 -7.48
C VAL A 46 -3.79 -4.77 -7.17
N LEU A 47 -3.23 -5.81 -7.82
CA LEU A 47 -1.83 -6.18 -7.60
C LEU A 47 -0.86 -5.07 -8.01
N GLY A 48 -1.15 -4.37 -9.11
CA GLY A 48 -0.33 -3.25 -9.58
C GLY A 48 -0.40 -2.04 -8.65
N ILE A 49 -1.59 -1.64 -8.20
CA ILE A 49 -1.76 -0.52 -7.26
C ILE A 49 -1.09 -0.85 -5.91
N THR A 50 -1.30 -2.06 -5.38
CA THR A 50 -0.69 -2.49 -4.11
C THR A 50 0.83 -2.52 -4.21
N ALA A 51 1.39 -3.10 -5.27
CA ALA A 51 2.83 -3.15 -5.47
C ALA A 51 3.45 -1.75 -5.64
N SER A 52 2.78 -0.85 -6.37
CA SER A 52 3.23 0.54 -6.53
C SER A 52 3.19 1.31 -5.21
N SER A 53 2.13 1.12 -4.39
CA SER A 53 2.03 1.70 -3.06
C SER A 53 3.13 1.20 -2.12
N GLN A 54 3.41 -0.11 -2.15
CA GLN A 54 4.48 -0.72 -1.36
C GLN A 54 5.86 -0.21 -1.78
N ALA A 55 6.11 -0.13 -3.08
CA ALA A 55 7.38 0.38 -3.62
C ALA A 55 7.62 1.85 -3.21
N ASP A 56 6.59 2.71 -3.30
CA ASP A 56 6.68 4.10 -2.85
C ASP A 56 6.95 4.20 -1.35
N LEU A 57 6.27 3.39 -0.54
CA LEU A 57 6.48 3.39 0.91
C LEU A 57 7.89 2.90 1.29
N VAL A 58 8.38 1.84 0.66
CA VAL A 58 9.77 1.36 0.87
C VAL A 58 10.77 2.44 0.46
N ALA A 59 10.59 3.07 -0.71
CA ALA A 59 11.47 4.15 -1.14
C ALA A 59 11.48 5.35 -0.16
N ARG A 60 10.34 5.67 0.46
CA ARG A 60 10.26 6.71 1.50
C ARG A 60 10.98 6.27 2.78
N ILE A 61 10.82 5.02 3.21
CA ILE A 61 11.53 4.47 4.37
C ILE A 61 13.05 4.53 4.13
N ASP A 62 13.51 4.14 2.95
CA ASP A 62 14.93 4.16 2.59
C ASP A 62 15.49 5.60 2.58
N GLN A 63 14.72 6.57 2.07
CA GLN A 63 15.11 7.99 2.08
C GLN A 63 15.17 8.60 3.47
N LEU A 64 14.30 8.17 4.38
CA LEU A 64 14.21 8.69 5.76
C LEU A 64 15.25 8.05 6.69
N GLY A 65 15.80 6.89 6.32
CA GLY A 65 16.69 6.08 7.13
C GLY A 65 15.93 5.23 8.17
N THR A 66 16.26 3.97 8.23
CA THR A 66 15.67 3.00 9.19
C THR A 66 16.33 3.05 10.57
N ASN A 67 17.21 4.02 10.79
CA ASN A 67 18.11 4.11 11.96
C ASN A 67 17.61 5.09 13.04
N LEU A 68 16.38 5.57 12.93
CA LEU A 68 15.76 6.36 13.99
C LEU A 68 15.07 5.43 15.00
N LEU A 69 15.41 5.59 16.25
CA LEU A 69 14.82 4.91 17.39
C LEU A 69 14.16 5.93 18.30
N THR A 70 13.12 5.53 19.02
CA THR A 70 12.48 6.36 20.02
C THR A 70 12.47 5.67 21.36
N VAL A 71 12.69 6.44 22.40
CA VAL A 71 12.56 6.06 23.81
C VAL A 71 11.49 6.92 24.41
N VAL A 72 10.49 6.32 25.04
CA VAL A 72 9.39 7.02 25.70
C VAL A 72 9.26 6.52 27.13
N ASP A 73 8.70 7.37 27.98
CA ASP A 73 8.26 7.01 29.30
C ASP A 73 7.24 5.87 29.24
N GLY A 74 7.34 4.97 30.16
CA GLY A 74 6.45 3.83 30.27
C GLY A 74 5.76 3.79 31.64
N ARG A 75 5.21 2.63 31.95
CA ARG A 75 4.55 2.42 33.23
C ARG A 75 5.31 1.36 34.04
N SER A 76 5.39 1.61 35.33
CA SER A 76 5.87 0.63 36.31
C SER A 76 4.97 -0.62 36.32
N LEU A 77 5.46 -1.72 36.85
CA LEU A 77 4.65 -2.92 37.11
C LEU A 77 3.42 -2.65 38.00
N SER A 78 3.44 -1.57 38.83
CA SER A 78 2.28 -1.08 39.59
C SER A 78 1.27 -0.28 38.76
N GLY A 79 1.59 0.05 37.49
CA GLY A 79 0.72 0.83 36.61
C GLY A 79 0.94 2.35 36.68
N ASP A 80 1.84 2.82 37.52
CA ASP A 80 2.18 4.24 37.66
C ASP A 80 3.06 4.70 36.46
N GLU A 81 2.87 5.94 36.00
CA GLU A 81 3.73 6.55 34.99
C GLU A 81 5.11 6.84 35.60
N VAL A 82 6.16 6.36 34.98
CA VAL A 82 7.55 6.58 35.39
C VAL A 82 8.22 7.52 34.40
N PRO A 83 8.45 8.80 34.77
CA PRO A 83 9.09 9.75 33.86
C PRO A 83 10.51 9.31 33.55
N LEU A 84 10.94 9.57 32.32
CA LEU A 84 12.35 9.34 31.95
C LEU A 84 13.27 10.24 32.79
N PRO A 85 14.40 9.72 33.30
CA PRO A 85 15.35 10.54 34.06
C PRO A 85 15.84 11.75 33.27
N MET A 86 16.03 12.89 33.89
CA MET A 86 16.61 14.08 33.24
C MET A 86 17.95 13.77 32.51
N PRO A 87 18.88 12.97 33.08
CA PRO A 87 20.12 12.59 32.42
C PRO A 87 19.97 11.48 31.36
N ALA A 88 18.76 11.00 31.05
CA ALA A 88 18.57 9.91 30.09
C ALA A 88 19.17 10.19 28.70
N ALA A 89 18.94 11.38 28.15
CA ALA A 89 19.50 11.74 26.85
C ALA A 89 21.05 11.76 26.81
N PRO A 90 21.77 12.40 27.75
CA PRO A 90 23.23 12.30 27.80
C PRO A 90 23.74 10.89 28.17
N MET A 91 22.99 10.07 28.86
CA MET A 91 23.37 8.66 29.10
C MET A 91 23.28 7.83 27.80
N ILE A 92 22.18 7.95 27.07
CA ILE A 92 22.01 7.30 25.75
C ILE A 92 23.09 7.76 24.76
N ALA A 93 23.44 9.03 24.76
CA ALA A 93 24.44 9.57 23.85
C ALA A 93 25.85 8.97 24.00
N ARG A 94 26.13 8.29 25.13
CA ARG A 94 27.40 7.57 25.40
C ARG A 94 27.39 6.13 24.92
N ALA A 95 26.23 5.60 24.55
CA ALA A 95 26.14 4.23 24.07
C ALA A 95 26.79 4.09 22.69
N ASP A 96 27.50 2.97 22.50
CA ASP A 96 28.24 2.72 21.27
C ASP A 96 27.28 2.49 20.09
N GLY A 97 27.55 3.17 18.97
CA GLY A 97 26.68 3.17 17.78
C GLY A 97 25.57 4.20 17.79
N VAL A 98 25.52 5.09 18.80
CA VAL A 98 24.61 6.25 18.81
C VAL A 98 25.27 7.45 18.14
N LEU A 99 24.62 7.99 17.10
CA LEU A 99 25.11 9.11 16.30
C LEU A 99 24.55 10.46 16.77
N ALA A 100 23.29 10.50 17.18
CA ALA A 100 22.63 11.71 17.66
C ALA A 100 21.49 11.36 18.61
N VAL A 101 21.28 12.22 19.60
CA VAL A 101 20.22 12.08 20.60
C VAL A 101 19.56 13.43 20.82
N THR A 102 18.25 13.46 20.87
CA THR A 102 17.51 14.68 21.22
C THR A 102 16.30 14.35 22.09
N PRO A 103 16.19 14.99 23.27
CA PRO A 103 15.01 14.88 24.10
C PRO A 103 13.92 15.82 23.61
N THR A 104 12.67 15.42 23.84
CA THR A 104 11.48 16.27 23.79
C THR A 104 10.60 15.99 25.00
N ALA A 105 9.86 17.00 25.45
CA ALA A 105 8.91 16.84 26.53
C ALA A 105 7.55 17.40 26.11
N GLU A 106 6.49 16.65 26.32
CA GLU A 106 5.14 17.11 26.07
C GLU A 106 4.63 17.88 27.30
N LEU A 107 4.13 19.09 27.05
CA LEU A 107 3.53 19.91 28.10
C LEU A 107 2.01 19.69 28.06
N THR A 108 1.52 18.67 28.76
CA THR A 108 0.11 18.26 28.75
C THR A 108 -0.86 19.31 29.28
N THR A 109 -0.37 20.22 30.13
CA THR A 109 -1.16 21.33 30.73
C THR A 109 -1.15 22.59 29.88
N VAL A 110 -0.34 22.62 28.80
CA VAL A 110 -0.19 23.80 27.93
C VAL A 110 -0.88 23.54 26.61
N HIS A 111 -1.77 24.45 26.25
CA HIS A 111 -2.55 24.34 25.01
C HIS A 111 -2.21 25.50 24.07
N ALA A 112 -2.22 25.21 22.78
CA ALA A 112 -1.90 26.17 21.74
C ALA A 112 -3.18 26.70 21.06
N TYR A 113 -3.28 28.03 20.96
CA TYR A 113 -4.38 28.72 20.30
C TYR A 113 -3.86 29.77 19.35
N ARG A 114 -4.63 30.07 18.31
CA ARG A 114 -4.31 31.19 17.41
C ARG A 114 -4.39 32.53 18.13
N THR A 115 -5.33 32.72 19.04
CA THR A 115 -5.55 33.95 19.82
C THR A 115 -5.99 33.59 21.24
N ASN A 116 -5.84 34.54 22.15
CA ASN A 116 -6.29 34.44 23.55
C ASN A 116 -7.82 34.54 23.72
N LEU A 117 -8.57 34.75 22.62
CA LEU A 117 -10.03 34.87 22.63
C LEU A 117 -10.73 33.51 22.46
N ILE A 118 -9.98 32.46 22.12
CA ILE A 118 -10.56 31.12 21.97
C ILE A 118 -10.75 30.50 23.36
N PRO A 119 -11.95 30.01 23.70
CA PRO A 119 -12.22 29.41 25.00
C PRO A 119 -11.36 28.16 25.27
N ALA A 120 -10.87 27.99 26.49
CA ALA A 120 -10.00 26.89 26.87
C ALA A 120 -10.51 25.47 26.53
N PRO A 121 -11.83 25.16 26.57
CA PRO A 121 -12.32 23.84 26.17
C PRO A 121 -12.22 23.52 24.68
N GLN A 122 -11.99 24.53 23.84
CA GLN A 122 -11.84 24.36 22.39
C GLN A 122 -10.36 24.15 22.03
N THR A 123 -9.74 23.17 22.68
CA THR A 123 -8.37 22.77 22.34
C THR A 123 -8.40 21.98 21.04
N GLY A 124 -7.63 22.42 20.03
CA GLY A 124 -7.35 21.61 18.85
C GLY A 124 -6.42 20.43 19.22
N SER A 125 -6.20 19.51 18.28
CA SER A 125 -5.26 18.39 18.41
C SER A 125 -3.79 18.81 18.44
N VAL A 126 -3.48 20.09 18.58
CA VAL A 126 -2.13 20.66 18.59
C VAL A 126 -1.53 20.54 19.98
N THR A 127 -0.43 19.80 20.09
CA THR A 127 0.33 19.65 21.33
C THR A 127 1.42 20.69 21.46
N VAL A 128 1.86 21.00 22.68
CA VAL A 128 3.02 21.83 22.93
C VAL A 128 4.14 20.96 23.46
N ARG A 129 5.33 21.08 22.87
CA ARG A 129 6.51 20.28 23.25
C ARG A 129 7.72 21.17 23.48
N ALA A 130 8.44 20.90 24.55
CA ALA A 130 9.79 21.40 24.72
C ALA A 130 10.75 20.61 23.83
N ALA A 131 11.67 21.27 23.17
CA ALA A 131 12.64 20.67 22.28
C ALA A 131 13.98 21.42 22.31
N ASN A 132 15.04 20.74 21.88
CA ASN A 132 16.37 21.29 21.69
C ASN A 132 16.65 21.61 20.23
N GLY A 133 17.63 22.44 19.96
CA GLY A 133 18.10 22.77 18.61
C GLY A 133 18.56 21.58 17.77
N SER A 134 18.97 20.47 18.43
CA SER A 134 19.37 19.22 17.77
C SER A 134 18.22 18.39 17.20
N LEU A 135 16.95 18.70 17.53
CA LEU A 135 15.79 17.91 17.09
C LEU A 135 15.73 17.80 15.56
N LEU A 136 15.89 18.91 14.87
CA LEU A 136 15.79 18.96 13.42
C LEU A 136 16.82 18.05 12.73
N SER A 137 18.09 18.10 13.16
CA SER A 137 19.17 17.28 12.62
C SER A 137 19.01 15.81 13.00
N THR A 138 18.56 15.49 14.21
CA THR A 138 18.34 14.11 14.66
C THR A 138 17.20 13.45 13.88
N LEU A 139 16.11 14.18 13.60
CA LEU A 139 15.00 13.67 12.79
C LEU A 139 15.28 13.67 11.29
N GLY A 140 16.36 14.35 10.83
CA GLY A 140 16.58 14.59 9.40
C GLY A 140 15.52 15.52 8.80
N GLY A 141 14.87 16.32 9.65
CA GLY A 141 13.82 17.25 9.26
C GLY A 141 14.37 18.47 8.52
N ARG A 142 13.46 19.19 7.86
CA ARG A 142 13.77 20.44 7.15
C ARG A 142 12.79 21.54 7.55
N LEU A 143 13.26 22.77 7.49
CA LEU A 143 12.39 23.93 7.59
C LEU A 143 11.69 24.16 6.24
N ASP A 144 10.41 24.50 6.31
CA ASP A 144 9.67 25.07 5.19
C ASP A 144 10.03 26.55 5.07
N ARG A 145 10.08 27.25 6.21
CA ARG A 145 10.46 28.68 6.29
C ARG A 145 10.90 29.07 7.69
N GLY A 146 11.61 30.20 7.78
CA GLY A 146 12.08 30.79 9.04
C GLY A 146 13.33 30.12 9.60
N ALA A 147 13.44 30.07 10.91
CA ALA A 147 14.58 29.55 11.64
C ALA A 147 14.11 28.52 12.70
N PHE A 148 14.99 27.59 13.08
CA PHE A 148 14.75 26.66 14.16
C PHE A 148 15.26 27.20 15.50
N LEU A 149 14.84 26.56 16.60
CA LEU A 149 15.33 26.85 17.94
C LEU A 149 16.86 26.75 18.01
N GLN A 150 17.46 27.71 18.66
CA GLN A 150 18.91 27.78 18.87
C GLN A 150 19.20 28.14 20.35
N PRO A 151 20.38 27.84 20.89
CA PRO A 151 20.72 28.20 22.26
C PRO A 151 20.61 29.70 22.55
N ALA A 152 20.70 30.54 21.51
CA ALA A 152 20.55 31.98 21.63
C ALA A 152 19.11 32.44 21.89
N ASN A 153 18.11 31.68 21.45
CA ASN A 153 16.68 32.01 21.54
C ASN A 153 15.83 31.03 22.29
N ASP A 154 16.41 29.95 22.83
CA ASP A 154 15.67 28.87 23.52
C ASP A 154 15.02 29.31 24.84
N ARG A 155 15.43 30.45 25.38
CA ARG A 155 14.84 31.08 26.59
C ARG A 155 13.73 32.08 26.27
N ASP A 156 13.62 32.49 25.03
CA ASP A 156 12.68 33.54 24.61
C ASP A 156 11.29 32.93 24.29
N PRO A 157 10.23 33.75 24.32
CA PRO A 157 8.91 33.34 23.95
C PRO A 157 8.78 33.17 22.41
N VAL A 158 9.55 32.24 21.86
CA VAL A 158 9.55 31.90 20.45
C VAL A 158 9.10 30.44 20.27
N ALA A 159 8.47 30.17 19.15
CA ALA A 159 7.97 28.85 18.80
C ALA A 159 8.27 28.49 17.36
N VAL A 160 8.49 27.20 17.12
CA VAL A 160 8.53 26.59 15.78
C VAL A 160 7.32 25.68 15.64
N LEU A 161 6.63 25.78 14.52
CA LEU A 161 5.42 24.99 14.28
C LEU A 161 5.74 23.78 13.43
N GLY A 162 5.18 22.62 13.79
CA GLY A 162 5.07 21.49 12.90
C GLY A 162 4.15 21.81 11.70
N ALA A 163 4.25 21.05 10.64
CA ALA A 163 3.56 21.34 9.38
C ALA A 163 2.02 21.37 9.55
N ASP A 164 1.46 20.42 10.30
CA ASP A 164 0.03 20.33 10.55
C ASP A 164 -0.44 21.37 11.58
N ALA A 165 0.35 21.61 12.62
CA ALA A 165 0.08 22.63 13.60
C ALA A 165 0.04 24.03 12.95
N ALA A 166 0.93 24.33 12.02
CA ALA A 166 0.94 25.60 11.28
C ALA A 166 -0.34 25.78 10.44
N ARG A 167 -0.78 24.73 9.77
CA ARG A 167 -2.03 24.73 8.97
C ARG A 167 -3.25 24.91 9.86
N HIS A 168 -3.31 24.19 10.98
CA HIS A 168 -4.43 24.22 11.91
C HIS A 168 -4.55 25.58 12.62
N LEU A 169 -3.43 26.15 13.08
CA LEU A 169 -3.41 27.44 13.73
C LEU A 169 -3.51 28.60 12.72
N GLY A 170 -3.44 28.35 11.41
CA GLY A 170 -3.45 29.37 10.36
C GLY A 170 -2.29 30.34 10.49
N ALA A 171 -1.15 29.87 11.02
CA ALA A 171 0.01 30.69 11.28
C ALA A 171 1.03 30.56 10.15
N GLY A 172 1.52 31.69 9.66
CA GLY A 172 2.63 31.73 8.69
C GLY A 172 2.21 31.72 7.21
N THR A 173 0.95 31.99 6.86
CA THR A 173 0.52 32.12 5.47
C THR A 173 0.92 33.44 4.82
N ASP A 174 1.12 34.50 5.59
CA ASP A 174 1.18 35.87 5.07
C ASP A 174 2.56 36.54 5.20
N GLY A 175 3.63 35.78 5.48
CA GLY A 175 5.00 36.29 5.55
C GLY A 175 5.30 37.21 6.77
N VAL A 176 4.34 37.49 7.63
CA VAL A 176 4.47 38.25 8.87
C VAL A 176 4.75 37.27 10.02
N PRO A 177 5.67 37.61 10.98
CA PRO A 177 5.82 36.78 12.17
C PRO A 177 4.50 36.64 12.90
N ALA A 178 3.88 35.47 12.77
CA ALA A 178 2.63 35.18 13.44
C ALA A 178 2.89 35.01 14.94
N ARG A 179 1.96 35.46 15.78
CA ARG A 179 1.96 35.14 17.20
C ARG A 179 0.89 34.10 17.50
N ILE A 180 1.20 33.20 18.41
CA ILE A 180 0.29 32.21 18.95
C ILE A 180 0.17 32.36 20.45
N TRP A 181 -0.94 31.93 20.97
CA TRP A 181 -1.23 31.98 22.40
C TRP A 181 -1.01 30.60 23.02
N LEU A 182 -0.08 30.50 23.96
CA LEU A 182 0.16 29.29 24.73
C LEU A 182 -0.20 29.56 26.19
N THR A 183 -1.29 29.05 26.65
CA THR A 183 -1.79 29.12 28.05
C THR A 183 -1.23 30.28 28.87
N GLY A 184 -1.69 31.51 28.62
CA GLY A 184 -1.28 32.70 29.35
C GLY A 184 -0.14 33.52 28.73
N HIS A 185 0.53 33.03 27.70
CA HIS A 185 1.71 33.69 27.12
C HIS A 185 1.65 33.79 25.60
N TRP A 186 2.09 34.93 25.05
CA TRP A 186 2.26 35.10 23.61
C TRP A 186 3.62 34.61 23.17
N PHE A 187 3.66 33.76 22.16
CA PHE A 187 4.87 33.27 21.51
C PHE A 187 4.94 33.78 20.07
N THR A 188 6.12 34.20 19.64
CA THR A 188 6.38 34.58 18.26
C THR A 188 6.80 33.35 17.47
N VAL A 189 6.10 33.06 16.37
CA VAL A 189 6.45 31.95 15.46
C VAL A 189 7.67 32.37 14.64
N ILE A 190 8.79 31.67 14.83
CA ILE A 190 10.04 31.93 14.13
C ILE A 190 10.30 31.00 12.96
N GLY A 191 9.61 29.89 12.89
CA GLY A 191 9.76 28.90 11.81
C GLY A 191 8.61 27.92 11.71
N VAL A 192 8.53 27.27 10.55
CA VAL A 192 7.59 26.20 10.26
C VAL A 192 8.38 25.05 9.66
N LEU A 193 8.09 23.82 10.12
CA LEU A 193 8.72 22.60 9.63
C LEU A 193 8.03 22.08 8.37
N GLN A 194 8.79 21.41 7.51
CA GLN A 194 8.24 20.47 6.55
C GLN A 194 7.74 19.21 7.28
N PRO A 195 6.81 18.45 6.70
CA PRO A 195 6.31 17.22 7.33
C PRO A 195 7.43 16.24 7.68
N VAL A 196 7.41 15.73 8.92
CA VAL A 196 8.40 14.78 9.46
C VAL A 196 7.78 13.40 9.53
N GLN A 197 7.95 12.61 8.48
CA GLN A 197 7.24 11.33 8.31
C GLN A 197 7.52 10.28 9.41
N LEU A 198 8.73 10.28 9.99
CA LEU A 198 9.11 9.35 11.07
C LEU A 198 8.69 9.81 12.48
N ALA A 199 8.21 11.05 12.61
CA ALA A 199 7.74 11.61 13.86
C ALA A 199 6.50 12.49 13.62
N PRO A 200 5.35 11.89 13.20
CA PRO A 200 4.14 12.64 12.85
C PRO A 200 3.57 13.43 14.04
N GLU A 201 3.91 13.07 15.27
CA GLU A 201 3.57 13.84 16.46
C GLU A 201 4.24 15.23 16.49
N ILE A 202 5.38 15.39 15.84
CA ILE A 202 6.05 16.67 15.69
C ILE A 202 5.31 17.56 14.70
N ASP A 203 4.69 17.01 13.67
CA ASP A 203 3.89 17.77 12.71
C ASP A 203 2.68 18.44 13.36
N TRP A 204 2.11 17.82 14.40
CA TRP A 204 1.00 18.35 15.19
C TRP A 204 1.44 19.13 16.43
N SER A 205 2.73 19.48 16.53
CA SER A 205 3.29 20.14 17.72
C SER A 205 3.69 21.57 17.48
N VAL A 206 3.57 22.35 18.55
CA VAL A 206 4.26 23.64 18.74
C VAL A 206 5.52 23.36 19.55
N LEU A 207 6.67 23.67 19.00
CA LEU A 207 7.97 23.42 19.62
C LEU A 207 8.48 24.71 20.27
N ILE A 208 8.86 24.63 21.55
CA ILE A 208 9.48 25.72 22.33
C ILE A 208 10.78 25.22 22.97
N GLY A 209 11.67 26.10 23.38
CA GLY A 209 12.89 25.69 24.09
C GLY A 209 12.61 25.12 25.48
N PHE A 210 13.39 24.13 25.95
CA PHE A 210 13.30 23.62 27.32
C PHE A 210 13.46 24.73 28.38
N PRO A 211 14.40 25.70 28.24
CA PRO A 211 14.50 26.80 29.20
C PRO A 211 13.27 27.71 29.20
N ALA A 212 12.61 27.93 28.06
CA ALA A 212 11.35 28.67 27.99
C ALA A 212 10.22 27.90 28.67
N ALA A 213 10.14 26.57 28.44
CA ALA A 213 9.15 25.70 29.09
C ALA A 213 9.29 25.71 30.62
N ALA A 214 10.51 25.59 31.13
CA ALA A 214 10.77 25.66 32.56
C ALA A 214 10.38 27.02 33.17
N ARG A 215 10.74 28.12 32.49
CA ARG A 215 10.51 29.46 33.03
C ARG A 215 9.05 29.90 32.96
N MET A 216 8.33 29.58 31.89
CA MET A 216 6.98 30.09 31.62
C MET A 216 5.87 29.14 32.09
N PHE A 217 6.15 27.83 32.07
CA PHE A 217 5.16 26.78 32.36
C PHE A 217 5.58 25.88 33.53
N ASN A 218 6.67 26.22 34.22
CA ASN A 218 7.18 25.47 35.38
C ASN A 218 7.45 24.00 35.06
N HIS A 219 7.90 23.71 33.82
CA HIS A 219 8.24 22.34 33.42
C HIS A 219 9.49 21.87 34.18
N ASP A 220 9.47 20.66 34.71
CA ASP A 220 10.52 20.11 35.59
C ASP A 220 11.77 19.64 34.82
N GLY A 221 11.74 19.63 33.47
CA GLY A 221 12.85 19.25 32.63
C GLY A 221 12.93 17.76 32.27
N HIS A 222 12.01 16.92 32.80
CA HIS A 222 11.96 15.52 32.42
C HIS A 222 11.53 15.35 30.97
N PRO A 223 12.26 14.59 30.14
CA PRO A 223 11.82 14.28 28.79
C PRO A 223 10.70 13.25 28.82
N THR A 224 9.70 13.41 27.97
CA THR A 224 8.65 12.37 27.74
C THR A 224 9.02 11.49 26.56
N ARG A 225 9.87 11.98 25.66
CA ARG A 225 10.35 11.22 24.49
C ARG A 225 11.77 11.64 24.13
N ILE A 226 12.58 10.64 23.78
CA ILE A 226 13.93 10.84 23.29
C ILE A 226 14.04 10.18 21.91
N TYR A 227 14.46 10.96 20.92
CA TYR A 227 14.80 10.45 19.59
C TYR A 227 16.27 10.13 19.53
N VAL A 228 16.60 8.97 19.01
CA VAL A 228 17.98 8.46 18.93
C VAL A 228 18.25 8.04 17.50
N ARG A 229 19.25 8.62 16.88
CA ARG A 229 19.76 8.18 15.58
C ARG A 229 20.95 7.27 15.81
N ALA A 230 20.82 6.03 15.42
CA ALA A 230 21.87 5.02 15.54
C ALA A 230 22.64 4.85 14.23
N ASP A 231 23.78 4.20 14.29
CA ASP A 231 24.46 3.70 13.10
C ASP A 231 23.61 2.60 12.44
N THR A 232 23.45 2.66 11.12
CA THR A 232 22.57 1.77 10.35
C THR A 232 22.89 0.29 10.57
N ASP A 233 24.19 -0.05 10.67
CA ASP A 233 24.63 -1.43 10.86
C ASP A 233 24.44 -1.93 12.30
N ARG A 234 24.22 -1.03 13.26
CA ARG A 234 24.14 -1.32 14.69
C ARG A 234 22.77 -1.04 15.32
N VAL A 235 21.77 -0.65 14.54
CA VAL A 235 20.43 -0.28 15.02
C VAL A 235 19.85 -1.34 15.95
N ALA A 236 20.01 -2.63 15.63
CA ALA A 236 19.45 -3.71 16.43
C ALA A 236 20.14 -3.85 17.79
N ALA A 237 21.47 -3.71 17.86
CA ALA A 237 22.24 -3.74 19.10
C ALA A 237 21.89 -2.53 19.98
N VAL A 238 21.92 -1.33 19.40
CA VAL A 238 21.54 -0.09 20.10
C VAL A 238 20.12 -0.19 20.64
N ALA A 239 19.16 -0.67 19.87
CA ALA A 239 17.76 -0.81 20.32
C ALA A 239 17.62 -1.70 21.56
N GLY A 240 18.41 -2.79 21.64
CA GLY A 240 18.42 -3.69 22.80
C GLY A 240 18.99 -3.07 24.07
N GLU A 241 19.88 -2.08 23.95
CA GLU A 241 20.56 -1.44 25.07
C GLU A 241 19.90 -0.13 25.52
N LEU A 242 19.00 0.46 24.68
CA LEU A 242 18.42 1.76 24.93
C LEU A 242 17.65 1.87 26.25
N ALA A 243 16.88 0.84 26.62
CA ALA A 243 16.08 0.87 27.86
C ALA A 243 16.97 0.96 29.09
N LEU A 244 18.05 0.14 29.11
CA LEU A 244 19.04 0.15 30.19
C LEU A 244 19.85 1.47 30.21
N ALA A 245 20.20 1.98 29.03
CA ALA A 245 20.94 3.25 28.92
C ALA A 245 20.08 4.45 29.35
N ALA A 246 18.75 4.43 29.08
CA ALA A 246 17.84 5.52 29.42
C ALA A 246 17.51 5.56 30.91
N ASN A 247 17.23 4.41 31.51
CA ASN A 247 16.90 4.29 32.93
C ASN A 247 17.50 3.00 33.52
N PRO A 248 18.75 3.05 34.03
CA PRO A 248 19.38 1.89 34.65
C PRO A 248 18.68 1.38 35.91
N ALA A 249 17.91 2.23 36.59
CA ALA A 249 17.22 1.87 37.83
C ALA A 249 15.97 1.03 37.57
N ASP A 250 15.23 1.33 36.49
CA ASP A 250 14.03 0.61 36.06
C ASP A 250 13.95 0.56 34.52
N PRO A 251 14.71 -0.32 33.87
CA PRO A 251 14.69 -0.43 32.40
C PRO A 251 13.34 -0.93 31.86
N GLN A 252 12.54 -1.63 32.70
CA GLN A 252 11.23 -2.18 32.28
C GLN A 252 10.16 -1.09 32.14
N ALA A 253 10.34 0.04 32.84
CA ALA A 253 9.48 1.21 32.69
C ALA A 253 9.85 2.10 31.50
N VAL A 254 10.72 1.64 30.58
CA VAL A 254 11.11 2.37 29.39
C VAL A 254 10.62 1.63 28.17
N LEU A 255 9.85 2.33 27.33
CA LEU A 255 9.39 1.78 26.05
C LEU A 255 10.32 2.25 24.92
N THR A 256 10.82 1.30 24.16
CA THR A 256 11.65 1.58 22.98
C THR A 256 10.89 1.15 21.72
N SER A 257 10.93 1.96 20.67
CA SER A 257 10.31 1.62 19.40
C SER A 257 11.09 2.15 18.21
N ARG A 258 10.83 1.55 17.03
CA ARG A 258 11.32 2.04 15.76
C ARG A 258 10.12 2.62 15.00
N PRO A 259 10.13 3.91 14.65
CA PRO A 259 9.04 4.47 13.84
C PRO A 259 8.83 3.76 12.50
N SER A 260 9.91 3.22 11.90
CA SER A 260 9.83 2.40 10.69
C SER A 260 8.99 1.12 10.86
N ASP A 261 8.92 0.53 12.05
CA ASP A 261 8.14 -0.70 12.31
C ASP A 261 6.63 -0.42 12.20
N ALA A 262 6.18 0.76 12.57
CA ALA A 262 4.79 1.18 12.37
C ALA A 262 4.42 1.31 10.89
N LEU A 263 5.38 1.71 10.04
CA LEU A 263 5.19 1.75 8.59
C LEU A 263 5.14 0.33 8.00
N THR A 264 6.00 -0.58 8.47
CA THR A 264 5.97 -1.99 8.03
C THR A 264 4.70 -2.71 8.47
N ALA A 265 4.18 -2.43 9.67
CA ALA A 265 2.89 -2.94 10.14
C ALA A 265 1.72 -2.48 9.25
N ARG A 266 1.74 -1.24 8.77
CA ARG A 266 0.76 -0.74 7.78
C ARG A 266 0.82 -1.50 6.47
N LEU A 267 2.02 -1.89 6.01
CA LEU A 267 2.18 -2.73 4.82
C LEU A 267 1.53 -4.10 5.00
N ALA A 268 1.65 -4.71 6.18
CA ALA A 268 1.04 -6.00 6.49
C ALA A 268 -0.50 -5.92 6.45
N VAL A 269 -1.09 -4.86 6.98
CA VAL A 269 -2.55 -4.62 6.91
C VAL A 269 -3.01 -4.44 5.46
N ALA A 270 -2.30 -3.62 4.67
CA ALA A 270 -2.63 -3.40 3.26
C ALA A 270 -2.56 -4.69 2.42
N SER A 271 -1.69 -5.65 2.79
CA SER A 271 -1.61 -6.95 2.13
C SER A 271 -2.84 -7.83 2.38
N ALA A 272 -3.48 -7.73 3.54
CA ALA A 272 -4.69 -8.49 3.86
C ALA A 272 -5.90 -8.06 3.00
N GLU A 273 -6.04 -6.76 2.72
CA GLU A 273 -7.09 -6.25 1.83
C GLU A 273 -6.93 -6.76 0.40
N THR A 274 -5.69 -6.96 -0.06
CA THR A 274 -5.40 -7.51 -1.40
C THR A 274 -6.04 -8.88 -1.60
N GLY A 275 -6.08 -9.72 -0.57
CA GLY A 275 -6.71 -11.04 -0.60
C GLY A 275 -8.20 -10.99 -0.92
N LEU A 276 -8.94 -10.02 -0.36
CA LEU A 276 -10.37 -9.85 -0.62
C LEU A 276 -10.64 -9.46 -2.08
N PHE A 277 -9.86 -8.55 -2.64
CA PHE A 277 -10.01 -8.12 -4.03
C PHE A 277 -9.61 -9.22 -5.02
N LEU A 278 -8.60 -10.03 -4.70
CA LEU A 278 -8.25 -11.21 -5.49
C LEU A 278 -9.40 -12.24 -5.48
N GLY A 279 -10.05 -12.43 -4.33
CA GLY A 279 -11.25 -13.26 -4.21
C GLY A 279 -12.38 -12.75 -5.12
N LEU A 280 -12.64 -11.45 -5.14
CA LEU A 280 -13.64 -10.86 -6.03
C LEU A 280 -13.28 -11.04 -7.50
N GLY A 281 -12.00 -10.87 -7.86
CA GLY A 281 -11.48 -11.15 -9.21
C GLY A 281 -11.69 -12.61 -9.62
N ALA A 282 -11.47 -13.57 -8.70
CA ALA A 282 -11.71 -14.97 -8.94
C ALA A 282 -13.20 -15.29 -9.20
N VAL A 283 -14.12 -14.66 -8.46
CA VAL A 283 -15.57 -14.78 -8.71
C VAL A 283 -15.92 -14.24 -10.10
N ALA A 284 -15.40 -13.08 -10.48
CA ALA A 284 -15.63 -12.52 -11.81
C ALA A 284 -15.11 -13.44 -12.93
N LEU A 285 -13.95 -14.07 -12.73
CA LEU A 285 -13.39 -15.07 -13.64
C LEU A 285 -14.27 -16.32 -13.75
N LEU A 286 -14.84 -16.82 -12.65
CA LEU A 286 -15.77 -17.94 -12.66
C LEU A 286 -17.03 -17.60 -13.46
N VAL A 287 -17.60 -16.41 -13.26
CA VAL A 287 -18.77 -15.96 -14.05
C VAL A 287 -18.43 -15.86 -15.53
N GLY A 288 -17.28 -15.31 -15.88
CA GLY A 288 -16.77 -15.27 -17.26
C GLY A 288 -16.58 -16.68 -17.87
N GLY A 289 -16.07 -17.63 -17.08
CA GLY A 289 -15.90 -19.03 -17.46
C GLY A 289 -17.24 -19.73 -17.72
N ILE A 290 -18.23 -19.53 -16.86
CA ILE A 290 -19.60 -20.03 -17.08
C ILE A 290 -20.18 -19.46 -18.36
N GLY A 291 -19.94 -18.18 -18.65
CA GLY A 291 -20.33 -17.56 -19.91
C GLY A 291 -19.72 -18.24 -21.14
N ILE A 292 -18.41 -18.56 -21.11
CA ILE A 292 -17.75 -19.31 -22.18
C ILE A 292 -18.38 -20.70 -22.34
N ALA A 293 -18.57 -21.45 -21.24
CA ALA A 293 -19.15 -22.79 -21.27
C ALA A 293 -20.56 -22.77 -21.89
N ASN A 294 -21.40 -21.81 -21.50
CA ASN A 294 -22.75 -21.65 -22.04
C ASN A 294 -22.77 -21.38 -23.55
N ILE A 295 -21.87 -20.45 -24.01
CA ILE A 295 -21.77 -20.12 -25.44
C ILE A 295 -21.34 -21.35 -26.25
N LEU A 296 -20.33 -22.06 -25.75
CA LEU A 296 -19.84 -23.25 -26.43
C LEU A 296 -20.86 -24.38 -26.47
N VAL A 297 -21.63 -24.59 -25.38
CA VAL A 297 -22.74 -25.59 -25.38
C VAL A 297 -23.79 -25.25 -26.43
N ILE A 298 -24.23 -24.00 -26.51
CA ILE A 298 -25.17 -23.54 -27.53
C ILE A 298 -24.56 -23.69 -28.91
N GLY A 299 -23.27 -23.32 -29.09
CA GLY A 299 -22.54 -23.47 -30.36
C GLY A 299 -22.44 -24.92 -30.84
N VAL A 300 -22.26 -25.89 -29.92
CA VAL A 300 -22.29 -27.34 -30.22
C VAL A 300 -23.68 -27.76 -30.69
N LEU A 301 -24.76 -27.31 -30.03
CA LEU A 301 -26.14 -27.67 -30.41
C LEU A 301 -26.51 -27.14 -31.78
N GLU A 302 -26.14 -25.92 -32.11
CA GLU A 302 -26.44 -25.29 -33.40
C GLU A 302 -25.63 -25.84 -34.57
N ARG A 303 -24.38 -26.28 -34.31
CA ARG A 303 -23.51 -26.91 -35.32
C ARG A 303 -23.59 -28.43 -35.31
N ARG A 304 -24.63 -29.01 -34.68
CA ARG A 304 -24.77 -30.44 -34.49
C ARG A 304 -24.73 -31.23 -35.80
N THR A 305 -25.45 -30.79 -36.84
CA THR A 305 -25.46 -31.37 -38.18
C THR A 305 -24.10 -31.29 -38.87
N GLU A 306 -23.41 -30.17 -38.80
CA GLU A 306 -22.07 -29.98 -39.33
C GLU A 306 -21.05 -30.92 -38.66
N ILE A 307 -21.09 -31.03 -37.34
CA ILE A 307 -20.24 -31.97 -36.55
C ILE A 307 -20.51 -33.39 -36.94
N GLY A 308 -21.80 -33.77 -37.08
CA GLY A 308 -22.23 -35.10 -37.50
C GLY A 308 -21.71 -35.44 -38.88
N LEU A 309 -21.83 -34.52 -39.84
CA LEU A 309 -21.34 -34.70 -41.22
C LEU A 309 -19.83 -34.90 -41.25
N ARG A 310 -19.08 -34.04 -40.55
CA ARG A 310 -17.62 -34.18 -40.47
C ARG A 310 -17.20 -35.53 -39.87
N ARG A 311 -17.92 -35.99 -38.86
CA ARG A 311 -17.66 -37.31 -38.28
C ARG A 311 -18.05 -38.47 -39.17
N ALA A 312 -19.10 -38.33 -39.95
CA ALA A 312 -19.50 -39.34 -40.96
C ALA A 312 -18.45 -39.47 -42.07
N ILE A 313 -17.80 -38.39 -42.47
CA ILE A 313 -16.72 -38.37 -43.46
C ILE A 313 -15.36 -38.83 -42.89
N GLY A 314 -15.28 -39.17 -41.56
CA GLY A 314 -14.08 -39.76 -40.97
C GLY A 314 -13.29 -38.88 -40.00
N ALA A 315 -13.83 -37.74 -39.57
CA ALA A 315 -13.19 -36.92 -38.53
C ALA A 315 -13.18 -37.67 -37.20
N ARG A 316 -12.00 -37.65 -36.52
CA ARG A 316 -11.86 -38.29 -35.19
C ARG A 316 -12.50 -37.42 -34.10
N ARG A 317 -12.95 -38.06 -33.01
CA ARG A 317 -13.47 -37.35 -31.82
C ARG A 317 -12.55 -36.30 -31.30
N ILE A 318 -11.25 -36.59 -31.28
CA ILE A 318 -10.21 -35.67 -30.79
C ILE A 318 -10.13 -34.39 -31.64
N HIS A 319 -10.34 -34.45 -32.96
CA HIS A 319 -10.33 -33.29 -33.83
C HIS A 319 -11.43 -32.29 -33.48
N VAL A 320 -12.63 -32.81 -33.17
CA VAL A 320 -13.77 -32.00 -32.74
C VAL A 320 -13.51 -31.41 -31.34
N ALA A 321 -13.00 -32.22 -30.40
CA ALA A 321 -12.68 -31.75 -29.06
C ALA A 321 -11.63 -30.63 -29.09
N VAL A 322 -10.55 -30.81 -29.84
CA VAL A 322 -9.47 -29.82 -29.99
C VAL A 322 -10.01 -28.50 -30.57
N GLN A 323 -10.90 -28.56 -31.56
CA GLN A 323 -11.49 -27.37 -32.16
C GLN A 323 -12.24 -26.52 -31.12
N PHE A 324 -13.15 -27.10 -30.34
CA PHE A 324 -13.92 -26.37 -29.32
C PHE A 324 -13.05 -25.93 -28.15
N LEU A 325 -12.04 -26.70 -27.78
CA LEU A 325 -11.10 -26.35 -26.74
C LEU A 325 -10.24 -25.15 -27.16
N THR A 326 -9.79 -25.13 -28.42
CA THR A 326 -9.05 -23.99 -28.98
C THR A 326 -9.91 -22.73 -29.00
N GLU A 327 -11.19 -22.84 -29.37
CA GLU A 327 -12.13 -21.71 -29.34
C GLU A 327 -12.26 -21.14 -27.93
N ALA A 328 -12.37 -22.00 -26.91
CA ALA A 328 -12.43 -21.58 -25.51
C ALA A 328 -11.13 -20.88 -25.04
N VAL A 329 -9.98 -21.46 -25.38
CA VAL A 329 -8.67 -20.92 -25.05
C VAL A 329 -8.45 -19.54 -25.69
N LEU A 330 -8.87 -19.38 -26.96
CA LEU A 330 -8.79 -18.10 -27.65
C LEU A 330 -9.66 -17.03 -26.99
N LEU A 331 -10.90 -17.39 -26.60
CA LEU A 331 -11.76 -16.47 -25.85
C LEU A 331 -11.13 -16.06 -24.51
N GLY A 332 -10.57 -17.03 -23.77
CA GLY A 332 -9.83 -16.79 -22.53
C GLY A 332 -8.61 -15.90 -22.74
N ALA A 333 -7.79 -16.20 -23.75
CA ALA A 333 -6.58 -15.43 -24.05
C ALA A 333 -6.88 -13.99 -24.49
N ILE A 334 -7.89 -13.77 -25.34
CA ILE A 334 -8.32 -12.43 -25.75
C ILE A 334 -8.82 -11.63 -24.54
N GLY A 335 -9.67 -12.27 -23.70
CA GLY A 335 -10.15 -11.67 -22.46
C GLY A 335 -9.01 -11.36 -21.49
N GLY A 336 -8.06 -12.27 -21.36
CA GLY A 336 -6.87 -12.10 -20.53
C GLY A 336 -6.00 -10.93 -20.96
N ILE A 337 -5.66 -10.86 -22.26
CA ILE A 337 -4.85 -9.76 -22.82
C ILE A 337 -5.57 -8.40 -22.66
N ALA A 338 -6.87 -8.36 -22.98
CA ALA A 338 -7.66 -7.14 -22.80
C ALA A 338 -7.72 -6.74 -21.32
N GLY A 339 -7.91 -7.72 -20.41
CA GLY A 339 -7.93 -7.50 -18.97
C GLY A 339 -6.60 -7.00 -18.41
N ILE A 340 -5.48 -7.57 -18.85
CA ILE A 340 -4.14 -7.11 -18.49
C ILE A 340 -3.95 -5.65 -18.92
N GLY A 341 -4.31 -5.32 -20.17
CA GLY A 341 -4.21 -3.96 -20.68
C GLY A 341 -5.04 -2.96 -19.88
N LEU A 342 -6.30 -3.30 -19.58
CA LEU A 342 -7.20 -2.46 -18.77
C LEU A 342 -6.71 -2.34 -17.32
N GLY A 343 -6.25 -3.43 -16.70
CA GLY A 343 -5.72 -3.43 -15.34
C GLY A 343 -4.44 -2.60 -15.22
N ALA A 344 -3.53 -2.74 -16.18
CA ALA A 344 -2.30 -1.95 -16.22
C ALA A 344 -2.60 -0.44 -16.45
N ALA A 345 -3.54 -0.12 -17.34
CA ALA A 345 -3.96 1.27 -17.58
C ALA A 345 -4.61 1.88 -16.33
N ALA A 346 -5.48 1.14 -15.63
CA ALA A 346 -6.09 1.58 -14.38
C ALA A 346 -5.03 1.80 -13.29
N THR A 347 -4.06 0.88 -13.16
CA THR A 347 -2.91 1.06 -12.25
C THR A 347 -2.16 2.33 -12.57
N ALA A 348 -1.77 2.54 -13.85
CA ALA A 348 -1.02 3.72 -14.25
C ALA A 348 -1.78 5.02 -13.95
N ALA A 349 -3.09 5.06 -14.22
CA ALA A 349 -3.92 6.23 -13.94
C ALA A 349 -3.93 6.60 -12.44
N VAL A 350 -4.14 5.61 -11.55
CA VAL A 350 -4.16 5.83 -10.10
C VAL A 350 -2.78 6.24 -9.58
N VAL A 351 -1.73 5.57 -10.05
CA VAL A 351 -0.35 5.77 -9.60
C VAL A 351 0.16 7.16 -9.99
N VAL A 352 -0.14 7.62 -11.23
CA VAL A 352 0.22 8.97 -11.67
C VAL A 352 -0.52 10.04 -10.85
N GLN A 353 -1.81 9.85 -10.57
CA GLN A 353 -2.57 10.79 -9.73
C GLN A 353 -2.02 10.88 -8.30
N ARG A 354 -1.44 9.79 -7.78
CA ARG A 354 -0.87 9.70 -6.45
C ARG A 354 0.60 10.13 -6.39
N GLY A 355 1.26 10.35 -7.52
CA GLY A 355 2.68 10.66 -7.60
C GLY A 355 3.60 9.50 -7.22
N TRP A 356 3.12 8.25 -7.32
CA TRP A 356 3.91 7.05 -7.02
C TRP A 356 4.71 6.60 -8.24
N ALA A 357 5.71 5.74 -8.02
CA ALA A 357 6.38 5.04 -9.10
C ALA A 357 5.51 3.87 -9.60
N VAL A 358 5.37 3.73 -10.92
CA VAL A 358 4.59 2.62 -11.50
C VAL A 358 5.36 1.31 -11.33
N ALA A 359 4.82 0.39 -10.55
CA ALA A 359 5.38 -0.94 -10.30
C ALA A 359 4.32 -2.02 -10.53
N VAL A 360 4.13 -2.44 -11.79
CA VAL A 360 3.27 -3.59 -12.11
C VAL A 360 4.11 -4.86 -12.07
N PRO A 361 3.83 -5.80 -11.13
CA PRO A 361 4.63 -7.01 -11.01
C PRO A 361 4.48 -7.91 -12.24
N VAL A 362 5.58 -8.42 -12.75
CA VAL A 362 5.62 -9.31 -13.92
C VAL A 362 4.80 -10.58 -13.67
N TYR A 363 4.79 -11.09 -12.44
CA TYR A 363 3.99 -12.27 -12.07
C TYR A 363 2.47 -12.00 -12.17
N ALA A 364 1.99 -10.75 -11.99
CA ALA A 364 0.59 -10.41 -12.15
C ALA A 364 0.15 -10.48 -13.62
N LEU A 365 1.03 -10.11 -14.56
CA LEU A 365 0.76 -10.17 -15.99
C LEU A 365 0.67 -11.64 -16.47
N TRP A 366 1.71 -12.43 -16.19
CA TRP A 366 1.75 -13.84 -16.60
C TRP A 366 0.72 -14.69 -15.83
N GLY A 367 0.54 -14.42 -14.52
CA GLY A 367 -0.47 -15.08 -13.70
C GLY A 367 -1.89 -14.79 -14.19
N GLY A 368 -2.17 -13.55 -14.56
CA GLY A 368 -3.45 -13.16 -15.16
C GLY A 368 -3.71 -13.86 -16.49
N LEU A 369 -2.72 -13.93 -17.38
CA LEU A 369 -2.84 -14.64 -18.64
C LEU A 369 -3.03 -16.14 -18.42
N ALA A 370 -2.25 -16.75 -17.54
CA ALA A 370 -2.35 -18.18 -17.22
C ALA A 370 -3.72 -18.51 -16.61
N ALA A 371 -4.24 -17.67 -15.71
CA ALA A 371 -5.59 -17.83 -15.14
C ALA A 371 -6.68 -17.74 -16.21
N ALA A 372 -6.59 -16.77 -17.13
CA ALA A 372 -7.55 -16.61 -18.21
C ALA A 372 -7.57 -17.82 -19.17
N VAL A 373 -6.39 -18.31 -19.55
CA VAL A 373 -6.24 -19.53 -20.37
C VAL A 373 -6.73 -20.76 -19.62
N GLY A 374 -6.38 -20.88 -18.34
CA GLY A 374 -6.82 -21.99 -17.49
C GLY A 374 -8.34 -22.07 -17.35
N ILE A 375 -9.01 -20.93 -17.17
CA ILE A 375 -10.48 -20.85 -17.13
C ILE A 375 -11.07 -21.16 -18.50
N GLY A 376 -10.46 -20.69 -19.60
CA GLY A 376 -10.87 -21.06 -20.94
C GLY A 376 -10.80 -22.57 -21.16
N LEU A 377 -9.73 -23.24 -20.74
CA LEU A 377 -9.57 -24.70 -20.79
C LEU A 377 -10.62 -25.41 -19.94
N ALA A 378 -10.84 -25.00 -18.70
CA ALA A 378 -11.81 -25.62 -17.80
C ALA A 378 -13.24 -25.47 -18.33
N ALA A 379 -13.62 -24.24 -18.72
CA ALA A 379 -14.94 -23.92 -19.27
C ALA A 379 -15.22 -24.61 -20.62
N GLY A 380 -14.20 -24.73 -21.46
CA GLY A 380 -14.28 -25.38 -22.77
C GLY A 380 -14.26 -26.90 -22.70
N GLY A 381 -13.77 -27.49 -21.61
CA GLY A 381 -13.58 -28.94 -21.47
C GLY A 381 -14.87 -29.73 -21.59
N TYR A 382 -15.90 -29.35 -20.85
CA TYR A 382 -17.21 -30.03 -20.91
C TYR A 382 -17.90 -29.93 -22.28
N PRO A 383 -18.06 -28.74 -22.90
CA PRO A 383 -18.61 -28.62 -24.26
C PRO A 383 -17.83 -29.39 -25.32
N ALA A 384 -16.49 -29.33 -25.26
CA ALA A 384 -15.62 -30.04 -26.19
C ALA A 384 -15.81 -31.57 -26.13
N LEU A 385 -15.88 -32.14 -24.92
CA LEU A 385 -16.14 -33.56 -24.72
C LEU A 385 -17.54 -33.94 -25.19
N ARG A 386 -18.55 -33.12 -24.94
CA ARG A 386 -19.92 -33.34 -25.41
C ARG A 386 -19.99 -33.31 -26.92
N ALA A 387 -19.36 -32.35 -27.60
CA ALA A 387 -19.28 -32.29 -29.06
C ALA A 387 -18.58 -33.51 -29.66
N ALA A 388 -17.50 -33.99 -29.04
CA ALA A 388 -16.76 -35.17 -29.47
C ALA A 388 -17.54 -36.47 -29.36
N ARG A 389 -18.52 -36.56 -28.44
CA ARG A 389 -19.34 -37.74 -28.20
C ARG A 389 -20.60 -37.84 -29.08
N LEU A 390 -20.95 -36.77 -29.83
CA LEU A 390 -22.11 -36.78 -30.72
C LEU A 390 -21.99 -37.92 -31.75
N ALA A 391 -23.02 -38.81 -31.83
CA ALA A 391 -23.04 -39.86 -32.83
C ALA A 391 -23.47 -39.28 -34.20
N PRO A 392 -22.85 -39.69 -35.30
CA PRO A 392 -23.24 -39.21 -36.64
C PRO A 392 -24.72 -39.49 -36.97
N THR A 393 -25.24 -40.62 -36.50
CA THR A 393 -26.64 -41.04 -36.67
C THR A 393 -27.63 -40.12 -35.96
N ASP A 394 -27.30 -39.67 -34.74
CA ASP A 394 -28.18 -38.80 -33.95
C ASP A 394 -28.14 -37.35 -34.43
N ALA A 395 -27.01 -36.94 -35.07
CA ALA A 395 -26.84 -35.61 -35.63
C ALA A 395 -27.62 -35.37 -36.92
N LEU A 396 -27.87 -36.44 -37.69
CA LEU A 396 -28.57 -36.41 -38.98
C LEU A 396 -30.06 -36.71 -38.89
N ARG A 397 -30.57 -37.24 -37.75
CA ARG A 397 -31.98 -37.63 -37.52
C ARG A 397 -32.89 -36.47 -37.09
N THR A 398 -32.41 -35.27 -36.89
CA THR A 398 -33.21 -34.14 -36.49
C THR A 398 -33.52 -33.25 -37.69
N THR A 399 -34.58 -33.50 -38.32
CA THR A 399 -35.44 -32.59 -39.06
C THR A 399 -36.72 -32.40 -38.25
#